data_0af89185f34ba1b5cf4e5c9dce160de2
#
_entry.id   0af89185f34ba1b5cf4e5c9dce160de2
#
_cell.length_a   1.000
_cell.length_b   1.000
_cell.length_c   1.000
_cell.angle_alpha   90.00
_cell.angle_beta   90.00
_cell.angle_gamma   90.00
#
_symmetry.space_group_name_H-M   'P 1'
#
loop_
_entity.id
_entity.type
_entity.pdbx_description
1 polymer ?
#
loop_
_entity_poly.entity_id
_entity_poly.type
_entity_poly.pdbx_seq_one_letter_code
_entity_poly.pdbx_strand_id
1 'polypeptide(L)'
;MKREEFLKYPELGEKQLYEALERAWGQTRFALERFGTDFKHIFSTNQFYTKAENNQWTNGFWTGELWLAYECTGDPCFRDAAMAHTVSFRERAERRIETDTHDLGFLYSPSCVAAYKLTGDKNARETALLAADMLLERFHEKGQFLQAWGSLDDPGNYRLIIDCLLNLPLLYWASAETGDDKYREKAQAHVRTALKVLIRPDYSAYHTFYFDPETGAPLRGVTHQGYSADSAWARGQEWGIYGIALSYRYTRDPAYEVLFEYVADYFIEHLPENLIPYWDFVFTDGSSEPRDSSASAVAACGMLEMARFLPKEKADFYVGAAKRLMKALCDQCAVRGPEESDGQLLHGVYGRKTPYNDCIDHGIDECNLWGDYYYAEGLVRLSREWNPYW
;
A
#
# COMPACT_ATOMS: atom_id res chain seq x y z
N MET A 1 -0.27 -17.00 15.86
CA MET A 1 -0.74 -18.32 15.32
C MET A 1 0.46 -19.11 14.83
N LYS A 2 0.50 -20.45 15.00
CA LYS A 2 1.59 -21.25 14.41
C LYS A 2 1.34 -21.47 12.92
N ARG A 3 2.41 -21.55 12.12
CA ARG A 3 2.34 -21.81 10.67
C ARG A 3 1.50 -23.04 10.31
N GLU A 4 1.61 -24.14 11.08
CA GLU A 4 0.83 -25.36 10.88
C GLU A 4 -0.68 -25.19 11.13
N GLU A 5 -1.06 -24.28 12.03
CA GLU A 5 -2.45 -23.92 12.28
C GLU A 5 -2.99 -23.06 11.15
N PHE A 6 -2.22 -22.07 10.71
CA PHE A 6 -2.56 -21.21 9.59
C PHE A 6 -2.83 -22.01 8.31
N LEU A 7 -2.07 -23.06 8.05
CA LEU A 7 -2.26 -23.91 6.88
C LEU A 7 -3.57 -24.73 6.88
N LYS A 8 -4.27 -24.82 8.00
CA LYS A 8 -5.58 -25.50 8.10
C LYS A 8 -6.76 -24.64 7.64
N TYR A 9 -6.56 -23.33 7.53
CA TYR A 9 -7.61 -22.43 7.05
C TYR A 9 -7.88 -22.65 5.56
N PRO A 10 -9.16 -22.54 5.14
CA PRO A 10 -9.53 -22.74 3.73
C PRO A 10 -8.95 -21.64 2.83
N GLU A 11 -8.56 -22.03 1.63
CA GLU A 11 -8.16 -21.10 0.59
C GLU A 11 -9.36 -20.56 -0.18
N LEU A 12 -9.19 -19.34 -0.74
CA LEU A 12 -10.15 -18.77 -1.67
C LEU A 12 -10.23 -19.65 -2.93
N GLY A 13 -11.39 -20.24 -3.15
CA GLY A 13 -11.64 -21.07 -4.34
C GLY A 13 -11.97 -20.22 -5.57
N GLU A 14 -11.79 -20.82 -6.75
CA GLU A 14 -11.97 -20.13 -8.02
C GLU A 14 -13.37 -19.50 -8.18
N LYS A 15 -14.43 -20.24 -7.85
CA LYS A 15 -15.80 -19.73 -7.93
C LYS A 15 -15.99 -18.48 -7.06
N GLN A 16 -15.53 -18.53 -5.81
CA GLN A 16 -15.65 -17.40 -4.88
C GLN A 16 -14.80 -16.21 -5.32
N LEU A 17 -13.62 -16.46 -5.92
CA LEU A 17 -12.77 -15.42 -6.50
C LEU A 17 -13.50 -14.65 -7.61
N TYR A 18 -14.15 -15.34 -8.54
CA TYR A 18 -14.92 -14.68 -9.61
C TYR A 18 -16.13 -13.93 -9.08
N GLU A 19 -16.86 -14.50 -8.10
CA GLU A 19 -17.95 -13.80 -7.42
C GLU A 19 -17.47 -12.53 -6.69
N ALA A 20 -16.28 -12.57 -6.09
CA ALA A 20 -15.67 -11.41 -5.44
C ALA A 20 -15.24 -10.34 -6.46
N LEU A 21 -14.69 -10.73 -7.60
CA LEU A 21 -14.34 -9.81 -8.69
C LEU A 21 -15.58 -9.12 -9.28
N GLU A 22 -16.65 -9.87 -9.58
CA GLU A 22 -17.92 -9.29 -10.08
C GLU A 22 -18.47 -8.26 -9.09
N ARG A 23 -18.44 -8.57 -7.80
CA ARG A 23 -18.87 -7.67 -6.75
C ARG A 23 -18.00 -6.43 -6.67
N ALA A 24 -16.66 -6.59 -6.71
CA ALA A 24 -15.73 -5.47 -6.70
C ALA A 24 -15.97 -4.49 -7.85
N TRP A 25 -16.16 -5.01 -9.07
CA TRP A 25 -16.43 -4.12 -10.22
C TRP A 25 -17.83 -3.51 -10.19
N GLY A 26 -18.81 -4.20 -9.60
CA GLY A 26 -20.13 -3.63 -9.30
C GLY A 26 -20.05 -2.46 -8.33
N GLN A 27 -19.26 -2.60 -7.26
CA GLN A 27 -19.01 -1.54 -6.27
C GLN A 27 -18.22 -0.37 -6.88
N THR A 28 -17.17 -0.63 -7.67
CA THR A 28 -16.41 0.42 -8.37
C THR A 28 -17.34 1.20 -9.32
N ARG A 29 -18.28 0.55 -10.01
CA ARG A 29 -19.27 1.22 -10.86
C ARG A 29 -20.22 2.09 -10.05
N PHE A 30 -20.80 1.55 -8.98
CA PHE A 30 -21.66 2.31 -8.09
C PHE A 30 -20.94 3.56 -7.53
N ALA A 31 -19.70 3.39 -7.08
CA ALA A 31 -18.89 4.51 -6.65
C ALA A 31 -18.63 5.52 -7.78
N LEU A 32 -18.34 5.06 -9.00
CA LEU A 32 -18.15 5.95 -10.15
C LEU A 32 -19.41 6.75 -10.48
N GLU A 33 -20.59 6.14 -10.42
CA GLU A 33 -21.88 6.85 -10.62
C GLU A 33 -22.10 7.94 -9.56
N ARG A 34 -21.64 7.71 -8.33
CA ARG A 34 -21.77 8.65 -7.22
C ARG A 34 -20.75 9.79 -7.26
N PHE A 35 -19.52 9.49 -7.61
CA PHE A 35 -18.39 10.43 -7.56
C PHE A 35 -18.11 11.10 -8.91
N GLY A 36 -18.42 10.43 -10.03
CA GLY A 36 -18.02 10.92 -11.35
C GLY A 36 -16.51 11.06 -11.46
N THR A 37 -16.04 12.27 -11.69
CA THR A 37 -14.61 12.61 -11.73
C THR A 37 -14.09 13.25 -10.43
N ASP A 38 -14.89 13.28 -9.36
CA ASP A 38 -14.45 13.72 -8.06
C ASP A 38 -13.66 12.60 -7.35
N PHE A 39 -12.79 12.99 -6.44
CA PHE A 39 -12.05 12.03 -5.61
C PHE A 39 -12.84 11.68 -4.36
N LYS A 40 -12.55 10.49 -3.82
CA LYS A 40 -13.03 10.04 -2.53
C LYS A 40 -12.10 10.54 -1.42
N HIS A 41 -12.65 10.80 -0.24
CA HIS A 41 -11.87 11.05 0.97
C HIS A 41 -11.02 9.83 1.34
N ILE A 42 -10.03 9.99 2.22
CA ILE A 42 -9.08 8.93 2.64
C ILE A 42 -9.79 7.68 3.18
N PHE A 43 -10.83 7.89 3.97
CA PHE A 43 -11.67 6.85 4.60
C PHE A 43 -13.14 7.25 4.55
N SER A 44 -14.02 6.27 4.69
CA SER A 44 -15.47 6.46 4.77
C SER A 44 -15.89 7.06 6.13
N THR A 45 -17.11 7.52 6.19
CA THR A 45 -17.77 7.94 7.43
C THR A 45 -19.15 7.30 7.46
N ASN A 46 -19.44 6.50 8.47
CA ASN A 46 -20.60 5.62 8.51
C ASN A 46 -20.69 4.74 7.23
N GLN A 47 -19.57 4.17 6.85
CA GLN A 47 -19.35 3.27 5.71
C GLN A 47 -19.48 3.91 4.31
N PHE A 48 -19.70 5.22 4.20
CA PHE A 48 -19.79 5.91 2.92
C PHE A 48 -18.73 7.01 2.79
N TYR A 49 -18.07 7.05 1.63
CA TYR A 49 -17.10 8.09 1.35
C TYR A 49 -17.74 9.45 1.11
N THR A 50 -17.05 10.50 1.48
CA THR A 50 -17.35 11.86 1.06
C THR A 50 -16.47 12.27 -0.12
N LYS A 51 -16.94 13.26 -0.90
CA LYS A 51 -16.14 13.85 -1.98
C LYS A 51 -14.95 14.62 -1.41
N ALA A 52 -13.83 14.56 -2.09
CA ALA A 52 -12.61 15.26 -1.75
C ALA A 52 -11.96 15.89 -3.00
N GLU A 53 -11.03 16.79 -2.77
CA GLU A 53 -10.14 17.29 -3.81
C GLU A 53 -8.92 16.36 -3.98
N ASN A 54 -8.19 16.54 -5.07
CA ASN A 54 -6.94 15.81 -5.31
C ASN A 54 -5.78 16.43 -4.52
N ASN A 55 -5.84 16.35 -3.20
CA ASN A 55 -4.84 16.91 -2.29
C ASN A 55 -4.44 15.95 -1.15
N GLN A 56 -4.96 14.71 -1.18
CA GLN A 56 -4.70 13.70 -0.15
C GLN A 56 -3.73 12.64 -0.67
N TRP A 57 -2.98 11.99 0.22
CA TRP A 57 -1.98 11.00 -0.13
C TRP A 57 -2.56 9.71 -0.77
N THR A 58 -3.85 9.47 -0.58
CA THR A 58 -4.55 8.26 -1.05
C THR A 58 -5.25 8.41 -2.40
N ASN A 59 -5.29 9.60 -2.99
CA ASN A 59 -6.09 9.84 -4.20
C ASN A 59 -5.72 8.95 -5.39
N GLY A 60 -4.46 8.50 -5.45
CA GLY A 60 -4.00 7.56 -6.49
C GLY A 60 -4.71 6.22 -6.44
N PHE A 61 -5.09 5.72 -5.27
CA PHE A 61 -5.74 4.42 -5.12
C PHE A 61 -7.13 4.37 -5.76
N TRP A 62 -7.96 5.41 -5.60
CA TRP A 62 -9.24 5.48 -6.28
C TRP A 62 -9.08 5.45 -7.82
N THR A 63 -8.12 6.19 -8.36
CA THR A 63 -7.81 6.13 -9.79
C THR A 63 -7.30 4.74 -10.20
N GLY A 64 -6.50 4.11 -9.35
CA GLY A 64 -6.01 2.74 -9.53
C GLY A 64 -7.13 1.70 -9.56
N GLU A 65 -8.16 1.82 -8.71
CA GLU A 65 -9.34 0.96 -8.77
C GLU A 65 -10.06 1.05 -10.12
N LEU A 66 -10.22 2.27 -10.66
CA LEU A 66 -10.80 2.49 -11.99
C LEU A 66 -9.97 1.80 -13.09
N TRP A 67 -8.64 1.87 -13.00
CA TRP A 67 -7.76 1.17 -13.95
C TRP A 67 -7.87 -0.34 -13.83
N LEU A 68 -7.91 -0.90 -12.62
CA LEU A 68 -8.11 -2.34 -12.41
C LEU A 68 -9.45 -2.81 -12.98
N ALA A 69 -10.51 -2.03 -12.72
CA ALA A 69 -11.84 -2.32 -13.26
C ALA A 69 -11.85 -2.28 -14.80
N TYR A 70 -11.20 -1.28 -15.41
CA TYR A 70 -11.05 -1.20 -16.87
C TYR A 70 -10.29 -2.41 -17.44
N GLU A 71 -9.16 -2.77 -16.87
CA GLU A 71 -8.36 -3.93 -17.33
C GLU A 71 -9.15 -5.24 -17.26
N CYS A 72 -10.01 -5.38 -16.24
CA CYS A 72 -10.78 -6.61 -16.04
C CYS A 72 -12.04 -6.70 -16.86
N THR A 73 -12.73 -5.57 -17.05
CA THR A 73 -14.06 -5.54 -17.70
C THR A 73 -14.01 -5.07 -19.15
N GLY A 74 -12.99 -4.30 -19.54
CA GLY A 74 -12.93 -3.62 -20.84
C GLY A 74 -13.90 -2.45 -20.96
N ASP A 75 -14.63 -2.09 -19.90
CA ASP A 75 -15.63 -1.02 -19.96
C ASP A 75 -14.97 0.36 -20.02
N PRO A 76 -15.21 1.12 -21.09
CA PRO A 76 -14.56 2.41 -21.30
C PRO A 76 -14.93 3.47 -20.26
N CYS A 77 -16.04 3.33 -19.53
CA CYS A 77 -16.44 4.31 -18.52
C CYS A 77 -15.39 4.44 -17.40
N PHE A 78 -14.76 3.33 -16.98
CA PHE A 78 -13.70 3.33 -15.99
C PHE A 78 -12.44 4.01 -16.52
N ARG A 79 -12.04 3.70 -17.76
CA ARG A 79 -10.90 4.34 -18.43
C ARG A 79 -11.10 5.85 -18.54
N ASP A 80 -12.28 6.27 -19.00
CA ASP A 80 -12.55 7.68 -19.28
C ASP A 80 -12.54 8.52 -17.99
N ALA A 81 -13.07 7.98 -16.89
CA ALA A 81 -12.97 8.59 -15.57
C ALA A 81 -11.51 8.64 -15.06
N ALA A 82 -10.79 7.52 -15.15
CA ALA A 82 -9.38 7.47 -14.74
C ALA A 82 -8.51 8.42 -15.55
N MET A 83 -8.75 8.56 -16.86
CA MET A 83 -8.07 9.56 -17.72
C MET A 83 -8.41 10.99 -17.31
N ALA A 84 -9.64 11.29 -16.92
CA ALA A 84 -9.98 12.62 -16.39
C ALA A 84 -9.20 12.92 -15.10
N HIS A 85 -9.00 11.94 -14.24
CA HIS A 85 -8.17 12.08 -13.05
C HIS A 85 -6.71 12.40 -13.38
N THR A 86 -6.12 11.87 -14.46
CA THR A 86 -4.72 12.17 -14.83
C THR A 86 -4.49 13.66 -15.10
N VAL A 87 -5.52 14.36 -15.61
CA VAL A 87 -5.45 15.83 -15.80
C VAL A 87 -5.31 16.54 -14.45
N SER A 88 -6.09 16.12 -13.46
CA SER A 88 -6.01 16.65 -12.10
C SER A 88 -4.67 16.32 -11.42
N PHE A 89 -4.12 15.12 -11.62
CA PHE A 89 -2.79 14.75 -11.13
C PHE A 89 -1.68 15.59 -11.79
N ARG A 90 -1.82 15.94 -13.07
CA ARG A 90 -0.89 16.84 -13.75
C ARG A 90 -0.91 18.23 -13.11
N GLU A 91 -2.10 18.81 -12.90
CA GLU A 91 -2.24 20.11 -12.22
C GLU A 91 -1.64 20.06 -10.82
N ARG A 92 -1.91 18.99 -10.05
CA ARG A 92 -1.34 18.78 -8.72
C ARG A 92 0.19 18.79 -8.72
N ALA A 93 0.83 18.07 -9.67
CA ALA A 93 2.28 18.04 -9.79
C ALA A 93 2.86 19.41 -10.20
N GLU A 94 2.31 20.05 -11.25
CA GLU A 94 2.78 21.33 -11.77
C GLU A 94 2.66 22.46 -10.74
N ARG A 95 1.60 22.45 -9.94
CA ARG A 95 1.34 23.45 -8.89
C ARG A 95 1.87 23.05 -7.51
N ARG A 96 2.46 21.86 -7.37
CA ARG A 96 2.97 21.30 -6.12
C ARG A 96 1.94 21.30 -4.98
N ILE A 97 0.69 20.89 -5.28
CA ILE A 97 -0.38 20.85 -4.28
C ILE A 97 -0.19 19.63 -3.37
N GLU A 98 0.08 19.85 -2.08
CA GLU A 98 0.29 18.81 -1.07
C GLU A 98 1.27 17.71 -1.55
N THR A 99 2.44 18.15 -2.04
CA THR A 99 3.49 17.27 -2.58
C THR A 99 4.73 17.18 -1.70
N ASP A 100 4.72 17.83 -0.53
CA ASP A 100 5.80 17.76 0.46
C ASP A 100 5.75 16.45 1.26
N THR A 101 5.71 15.35 0.52
CA THR A 101 5.58 13.98 1.04
C THR A 101 6.30 12.98 0.15
N HIS A 102 6.68 11.84 0.69
CA HIS A 102 7.18 10.71 -0.08
C HIS A 102 6.06 9.92 -0.79
N ASP A 103 4.78 10.17 -0.48
CA ASP A 103 3.62 9.42 -1.01
C ASP A 103 3.37 9.63 -2.51
N LEU A 104 4.29 10.30 -3.19
CA LEU A 104 4.21 10.51 -4.65
C LEU A 104 4.13 9.18 -5.43
N GLY A 105 4.71 8.10 -4.90
CA GLY A 105 4.55 6.77 -5.48
C GLY A 105 3.11 6.26 -5.39
N PHE A 106 2.47 6.39 -4.24
CA PHE A 106 1.05 6.04 -4.04
C PHE A 106 0.10 6.89 -4.90
N LEU A 107 0.49 8.13 -5.19
CA LEU A 107 -0.30 9.02 -6.02
C LEU A 107 -0.14 8.72 -7.52
N TYR A 108 1.10 8.58 -7.99
CA TYR A 108 1.38 8.61 -9.42
C TYR A 108 1.60 7.23 -10.05
N SER A 109 1.93 6.18 -9.27
CA SER A 109 2.03 4.82 -9.82
C SER A 109 0.65 4.26 -10.20
N PRO A 110 -0.36 4.21 -9.31
CA PRO A 110 -1.66 3.66 -9.69
C PRO A 110 -2.51 4.62 -10.54
N SER A 111 -2.10 5.87 -10.73
CA SER A 111 -2.79 6.83 -11.59
C SER A 111 -2.10 7.03 -12.94
N CYS A 112 -1.01 7.79 -12.97
CA CYS A 112 -0.36 8.22 -14.22
C CYS A 112 0.52 7.13 -14.85
N VAL A 113 1.27 6.34 -14.05
CA VAL A 113 2.02 5.19 -14.59
C VAL A 113 1.07 4.15 -15.15
N ALA A 114 -0.04 3.85 -14.43
CA ALA A 114 -1.08 2.95 -14.92
C ALA A 114 -1.69 3.44 -16.23
N ALA A 115 -2.06 4.73 -16.30
CA ALA A 115 -2.58 5.35 -17.51
C ALA A 115 -1.63 5.19 -18.71
N TYR A 116 -0.34 5.49 -18.53
CA TYR A 116 0.65 5.32 -19.57
C TYR A 116 0.82 3.85 -20.00
N LYS A 117 0.91 2.92 -19.05
CA LYS A 117 1.03 1.48 -19.35
C LYS A 117 -0.16 0.94 -20.14
N LEU A 118 -1.37 1.42 -19.86
CA LEU A 118 -2.60 0.88 -20.44
C LEU A 118 -3.03 1.60 -21.75
N THR A 119 -2.68 2.87 -21.91
CA THR A 119 -3.18 3.68 -23.02
C THR A 119 -2.06 4.26 -23.92
N GLY A 120 -0.82 4.28 -23.43
CA GLY A 120 0.29 4.95 -24.10
C GLY A 120 0.23 6.48 -24.01
N ASP A 121 -0.58 7.06 -23.10
CA ASP A 121 -0.75 8.51 -22.95
C ASP A 121 0.54 9.18 -22.49
N LYS A 122 1.07 10.05 -23.36
CA LYS A 122 2.35 10.74 -23.13
C LYS A 122 2.27 11.80 -22.02
N ASN A 123 1.12 12.45 -21.85
CA ASN A 123 0.95 13.42 -20.77
C ASN A 123 0.98 12.74 -19.40
N ALA A 124 0.34 11.58 -19.27
CA ALA A 124 0.42 10.77 -18.05
C ALA A 124 1.87 10.32 -17.77
N ARG A 125 2.62 9.92 -18.80
CA ARG A 125 4.05 9.60 -18.68
C ARG A 125 4.87 10.78 -18.17
N GLU A 126 4.73 11.96 -18.79
CA GLU A 126 5.45 13.16 -18.39
C GLU A 126 5.11 13.58 -16.95
N THR A 127 3.83 13.45 -16.57
CA THR A 127 3.37 13.74 -15.21
C THR A 127 4.00 12.79 -14.18
N ALA A 128 4.06 11.50 -14.48
CA ALA A 128 4.70 10.52 -13.61
C ALA A 128 6.22 10.75 -13.47
N LEU A 129 6.89 11.16 -14.54
CA LEU A 129 8.32 11.54 -14.50
C LEU A 129 8.55 12.80 -13.66
N LEU A 130 7.69 13.82 -13.80
CA LEU A 130 7.73 15.00 -12.94
C LEU A 130 7.57 14.63 -11.46
N ALA A 131 6.64 13.74 -11.14
CA ALA A 131 6.46 13.24 -9.77
C ALA A 131 7.68 12.45 -9.26
N ALA A 132 8.33 11.68 -10.12
CA ALA A 132 9.57 10.98 -9.78
C ALA A 132 10.72 11.95 -9.48
N ASP A 133 10.86 13.04 -10.24
CA ASP A 133 11.84 14.09 -9.95
C ASP A 133 11.54 14.78 -8.62
N MET A 134 10.27 15.09 -8.34
CA MET A 134 9.85 15.66 -7.04
C MET A 134 10.14 14.72 -5.87
N LEU A 135 9.95 13.40 -6.05
CA LEU A 135 10.29 12.42 -5.03
C LEU A 135 11.81 12.38 -4.78
N LEU A 136 12.62 12.51 -5.82
CA LEU A 136 14.09 12.59 -5.68
C LEU A 136 14.55 13.83 -4.90
N GLU A 137 13.85 14.96 -4.99
CA GLU A 137 14.16 16.18 -4.21
C GLU A 137 14.13 15.91 -2.70
N ARG A 138 13.40 14.88 -2.26
CA ARG A 138 13.30 14.49 -0.85
C ARG A 138 14.44 13.62 -0.36
N PHE A 139 15.42 13.32 -1.22
CA PHE A 139 16.53 12.43 -0.86
C PHE A 139 17.63 13.17 -0.08
N HIS A 140 17.97 12.65 1.07
CA HIS A 140 19.06 13.15 1.90
C HIS A 140 20.35 12.35 1.69
N GLU A 141 21.37 13.01 1.17
CA GLU A 141 22.67 12.39 0.86
C GLU A 141 23.41 11.88 2.12
N LYS A 142 23.30 12.57 3.26
CA LYS A 142 23.96 12.14 4.50
C LYS A 142 23.30 10.90 5.10
N GLY A 143 21.97 10.88 5.17
CA GLY A 143 21.19 9.78 5.74
C GLY A 143 20.93 8.64 4.75
N GLN A 144 21.11 8.89 3.44
CA GLN A 144 20.82 7.94 2.36
C GLN A 144 19.38 7.46 2.36
N PHE A 145 18.41 8.39 2.54
CA PHE A 145 16.99 8.08 2.54
C PHE A 145 16.14 9.22 1.97
N LEU A 146 14.92 8.90 1.55
CA LEU A 146 13.87 9.84 1.17
C LEU A 146 13.12 10.27 2.46
N GLN A 147 13.05 11.58 2.71
CA GLN A 147 12.30 12.11 3.84
C GLN A 147 10.80 11.88 3.64
N ALA A 148 10.11 11.49 4.70
CA ALA A 148 8.67 11.26 4.70
C ALA A 148 7.88 12.55 4.36
N TRP A 149 7.08 13.06 5.25
CA TRP A 149 6.35 14.32 5.02
C TRP A 149 7.03 15.53 5.67
N GLY A 150 6.54 16.72 5.34
CA GLY A 150 6.92 18.00 5.89
C GLY A 150 8.09 18.67 5.17
N SER A 151 8.36 19.93 5.53
CA SER A 151 9.42 20.72 4.92
C SER A 151 10.78 20.07 5.07
N LEU A 152 11.59 20.14 4.01
CA LEU A 152 12.99 19.69 4.00
C LEU A 152 13.91 20.61 4.83
N ASP A 153 13.51 21.84 5.05
CA ASP A 153 14.25 22.84 5.82
C ASP A 153 14.06 22.69 7.35
N ASP A 154 13.08 21.86 7.78
CA ASP A 154 12.84 21.58 9.19
C ASP A 154 13.60 20.33 9.65
N PRO A 155 14.65 20.48 10.48
CA PRO A 155 15.43 19.34 10.98
C PRO A 155 14.59 18.37 11.83
N GLY A 156 13.44 18.79 12.36
CA GLY A 156 12.49 17.94 13.07
C GLY A 156 11.80 16.92 12.16
N ASN A 157 11.86 17.12 10.84
CA ASN A 157 11.29 16.22 9.84
C ASN A 157 12.30 15.21 9.27
N TYR A 158 13.54 15.19 9.75
CA TYR A 158 14.61 14.33 9.22
C TYR A 158 14.39 12.86 9.59
N ARG A 159 13.40 12.23 8.91
CA ARG A 159 12.91 10.89 9.19
C ARG A 159 12.43 10.16 7.93
N LEU A 160 12.49 8.85 7.97
CA LEU A 160 11.82 7.97 7.02
C LEU A 160 10.70 7.17 7.69
N ILE A 161 9.79 6.65 6.87
CA ILE A 161 8.65 5.81 7.29
C ILE A 161 8.62 4.57 6.40
N ILE A 162 8.10 3.46 6.97
CA ILE A 162 8.12 2.14 6.34
C ILE A 162 7.38 2.07 5.01
N ASP A 163 6.31 2.83 4.84
CA ASP A 163 5.46 2.86 3.64
C ASP A 163 6.16 3.50 2.42
N CYS A 164 7.26 4.25 2.63
CA CYS A 164 8.09 4.74 1.52
C CYS A 164 8.56 3.60 0.61
N LEU A 165 8.69 2.39 1.13
CA LEU A 165 9.08 1.21 0.34
C LEU A 165 8.11 0.93 -0.82
N LEU A 166 6.83 1.30 -0.71
CA LEU A 166 5.84 1.18 -1.77
C LEU A 166 5.77 2.41 -2.69
N ASN A 167 6.48 3.48 -2.33
CA ASN A 167 6.61 4.68 -3.16
C ASN A 167 7.81 4.61 -4.12
N LEU A 168 8.79 3.75 -3.82
CA LEU A 168 10.01 3.56 -4.63
C LEU A 168 9.76 2.98 -6.04
N PRO A 169 8.72 2.17 -6.30
CA PRO A 169 8.42 1.71 -7.66
C PRO A 169 8.32 2.83 -8.69
N LEU A 170 7.85 4.03 -8.30
CA LEU A 170 7.84 5.21 -9.17
C LEU A 170 9.26 5.57 -9.65
N LEU A 171 10.25 5.49 -8.77
CA LEU A 171 11.66 5.76 -9.12
C LEU A 171 12.25 4.63 -9.99
N TYR A 172 11.96 3.37 -9.68
CA TYR A 172 12.41 2.25 -10.50
C TYR A 172 11.81 2.32 -11.90
N TRP A 173 10.51 2.65 -12.01
CA TRP A 173 9.84 2.86 -13.28
C TRP A 173 10.47 4.03 -14.06
N ALA A 174 10.72 5.17 -13.41
CA ALA A 174 11.34 6.33 -14.05
C ALA A 174 12.74 6.02 -14.58
N SER A 175 13.53 5.22 -13.83
CA SER A 175 14.84 4.77 -14.29
C SER A 175 14.73 3.89 -15.54
N ALA A 176 13.81 2.91 -15.55
CA ALA A 176 13.61 2.04 -16.70
C ALA A 176 13.09 2.79 -17.93
N GLU A 177 12.22 3.79 -17.73
CA GLU A 177 11.58 4.55 -18.79
C GLU A 177 12.52 5.59 -19.44
N THR A 178 13.43 6.17 -18.64
CA THR A 178 14.34 7.24 -19.12
C THR A 178 15.74 6.72 -19.45
N GLY A 179 16.13 5.58 -18.88
CA GLY A 179 17.52 5.10 -18.91
C GLY A 179 18.46 5.84 -17.96
N ASP A 180 17.94 6.74 -17.11
CA ASP A 180 18.74 7.47 -16.11
C ASP A 180 18.78 6.70 -14.79
N ASP A 181 19.97 6.24 -14.43
CA ASP A 181 20.18 5.42 -13.23
C ASP A 181 20.01 6.18 -11.92
N LYS A 182 19.99 7.52 -11.93
CA LYS A 182 19.85 8.34 -10.71
C LYS A 182 18.64 7.92 -9.86
N TYR A 183 17.52 7.61 -10.49
CA TYR A 183 16.30 7.21 -9.80
C TYR A 183 16.47 5.87 -9.07
N ARG A 184 16.98 4.86 -9.80
CA ARG A 184 17.23 3.51 -9.25
C ARG A 184 18.25 3.55 -8.13
N GLU A 185 19.33 4.31 -8.29
CA GLU A 185 20.40 4.41 -7.27
C GLU A 185 19.88 4.98 -5.96
N LYS A 186 19.05 6.05 -6.00
CA LYS A 186 18.46 6.65 -4.81
C LYS A 186 17.40 5.74 -4.18
N ALA A 187 16.58 5.07 -4.98
CA ALA A 187 15.63 4.06 -4.49
C ALA A 187 16.36 2.94 -3.74
N GLN A 188 17.43 2.37 -4.33
CA GLN A 188 18.24 1.32 -3.70
C GLN A 188 18.95 1.80 -2.43
N ALA A 189 19.45 3.05 -2.41
CA ALA A 189 20.07 3.63 -1.22
C ALA A 189 19.04 3.73 -0.09
N HIS A 190 17.84 4.24 -0.40
CA HIS A 190 16.75 4.31 0.57
C HIS A 190 16.37 2.93 1.12
N VAL A 191 16.18 1.92 0.25
CA VAL A 191 15.83 0.56 0.70
C VAL A 191 16.88 0.01 1.68
N ARG A 192 18.18 0.11 1.34
CA ARG A 192 19.23 -0.36 2.23
C ARG A 192 19.21 0.32 3.60
N THR A 193 18.98 1.64 3.63
CA THR A 193 18.86 2.39 4.89
C THR A 193 17.58 1.98 5.64
N ALA A 194 16.43 1.97 4.97
CA ALA A 194 15.14 1.65 5.57
C ALA A 194 15.14 0.25 6.21
N LEU A 195 15.54 -0.77 5.47
CA LEU A 195 15.53 -2.16 5.97
C LEU A 195 16.50 -2.37 7.15
N LYS A 196 17.62 -1.62 7.16
CA LYS A 196 18.59 -1.68 8.27
C LYS A 196 18.04 -1.12 9.58
N VAL A 197 17.19 -0.09 9.53
CA VAL A 197 16.75 0.63 10.74
C VAL A 197 15.30 0.36 11.11
N LEU A 198 14.43 0.05 10.14
CA LEU A 198 13.02 -0.16 10.40
C LEU A 198 12.66 -1.60 10.78
N ILE A 199 13.43 -2.59 10.34
CA ILE A 199 13.15 -3.98 10.71
C ILE A 199 13.93 -4.30 11.99
N ARG A 200 13.19 -4.68 13.03
CA ARG A 200 13.75 -5.03 14.34
C ARG A 200 14.36 -6.44 14.33
N PRO A 201 15.17 -6.81 15.35
CA PRO A 201 15.75 -8.15 15.44
C PRO A 201 14.75 -9.30 15.52
N ASP A 202 13.51 -9.04 15.92
CA ASP A 202 12.39 -9.98 15.94
C ASP A 202 11.58 -9.98 14.63
N TYR A 203 12.03 -9.23 13.62
CA TYR A 203 11.41 -9.04 12.31
C TYR A 203 10.09 -8.26 12.31
N SER A 204 9.70 -7.64 13.43
CA SER A 204 8.66 -6.62 13.44
C SER A 204 9.16 -5.30 12.85
N ALA A 205 8.24 -4.46 12.37
CA ALA A 205 8.58 -3.18 11.75
C ALA A 205 8.35 -1.99 12.70
N TYR A 206 9.30 -1.04 12.73
CA TYR A 206 9.00 0.30 13.20
C TYR A 206 8.13 1.04 12.17
N HIS A 207 7.28 1.94 12.65
CA HIS A 207 6.58 2.88 11.78
C HIS A 207 7.53 3.91 11.18
N THR A 208 8.27 4.63 12.03
CA THR A 208 9.13 5.78 11.69
C THR A 208 10.51 5.61 12.30
N PHE A 209 11.53 6.11 11.61
CA PHE A 209 12.89 6.19 12.15
C PHE A 209 13.48 7.59 11.91
N TYR A 210 13.99 8.20 12.98
CA TYR A 210 14.63 9.50 12.95
C TYR A 210 16.16 9.38 12.81
N PHE A 211 16.73 10.36 12.14
CA PHE A 211 18.18 10.48 11.92
C PHE A 211 18.66 11.84 12.38
N ASP A 212 19.94 11.94 12.66
CA ASP A 212 20.64 13.18 12.96
C ASP A 212 20.80 14.00 11.67
N PRO A 213 20.27 15.22 11.58
CA PRO A 213 20.31 16.01 10.34
C PRO A 213 21.71 16.53 9.99
N GLU A 214 22.62 16.63 10.95
CA GLU A 214 23.98 17.09 10.70
C GLU A 214 24.88 15.96 10.19
N THR A 215 24.74 14.76 10.74
CA THR A 215 25.63 13.62 10.45
C THR A 215 24.98 12.57 9.54
N GLY A 216 23.65 12.51 9.49
CA GLY A 216 22.90 11.43 8.83
C GLY A 216 22.88 10.13 9.63
N ALA A 217 23.36 10.11 10.87
CA ALA A 217 23.39 8.91 11.70
C ALA A 217 21.97 8.52 12.18
N PRO A 218 21.64 7.22 12.24
CA PRO A 218 20.37 6.76 12.78
C PRO A 218 20.27 7.06 14.28
N LEU A 219 19.12 7.57 14.75
CA LEU A 219 18.88 7.95 16.13
C LEU A 219 17.94 7.00 16.86
N ARG A 220 16.67 6.92 16.42
CA ARG A 220 15.64 6.14 17.11
C ARG A 220 14.46 5.78 16.22
N GLY A 221 13.88 4.60 16.47
CA GLY A 221 12.57 4.21 15.98
C GLY A 221 11.45 4.75 16.86
N VAL A 222 10.34 5.15 16.25
CA VAL A 222 9.14 5.64 16.94
C VAL A 222 7.90 5.20 16.18
N THR A 223 6.73 5.51 16.75
CA THR A 223 5.46 5.40 16.02
C THR A 223 4.69 6.72 16.07
N HIS A 224 3.97 7.01 14.96
CA HIS A 224 2.93 8.04 14.94
C HIS A 224 1.53 7.42 14.90
N GLN A 225 1.39 6.21 14.33
CA GLN A 225 0.10 5.56 14.09
C GLN A 225 -0.06 4.21 14.81
N GLY A 226 1.03 3.51 15.19
CA GLY A 226 0.97 2.29 15.98
C GLY A 226 0.63 2.55 17.44
N TYR A 227 0.38 1.49 18.21
CA TYR A 227 0.02 1.59 19.63
C TYR A 227 1.13 2.26 20.45
N SER A 228 2.37 1.82 20.28
CA SER A 228 3.57 2.40 20.93
C SER A 228 4.81 2.20 20.06
N ALA A 229 5.92 2.86 20.39
CA ALA A 229 7.18 2.68 19.69
C ALA A 229 7.73 1.23 19.78
N ASP A 230 7.33 0.48 20.80
CA ASP A 230 7.78 -0.90 21.03
C ASP A 230 6.80 -1.95 20.47
N SER A 231 5.60 -1.55 20.03
CA SER A 231 4.63 -2.44 19.39
C SER A 231 4.88 -2.57 17.89
N ALA A 232 4.18 -3.48 17.25
CA ALA A 232 4.20 -3.66 15.81
C ALA A 232 2.83 -3.27 15.22
N TRP A 233 2.77 -2.10 14.62
CA TRP A 233 1.60 -1.62 13.89
C TRP A 233 1.33 -2.51 12.69
N ALA A 234 0.11 -3.06 12.57
CA ALA A 234 -0.21 -4.07 11.57
C ALA A 234 0.01 -3.56 10.14
N ARG A 235 -0.42 -2.33 9.85
CA ARG A 235 -0.20 -1.67 8.55
C ARG A 235 1.28 -1.40 8.29
N GLY A 236 2.09 -1.10 9.30
CA GLY A 236 3.54 -0.96 9.13
C GLY A 236 4.21 -2.28 8.74
N GLN A 237 3.77 -3.39 9.32
CA GLN A 237 4.29 -4.71 8.99
C GLN A 237 3.95 -5.11 7.55
N GLU A 238 2.73 -4.85 7.09
CA GLU A 238 2.32 -5.14 5.72
C GLU A 238 3.07 -4.31 4.68
N TRP A 239 3.32 -3.01 4.99
CA TRP A 239 4.17 -2.16 4.13
C TRP A 239 5.57 -2.74 3.99
N GLY A 240 6.10 -3.31 5.06
CA GLY A 240 7.35 -4.06 5.03
C GLY A 240 7.29 -5.26 4.09
N ILE A 241 6.27 -6.10 4.20
CA ILE A 241 6.09 -7.29 3.35
C ILE A 241 6.04 -6.90 1.88
N TYR A 242 5.14 -5.99 1.50
CA TYR A 242 4.96 -5.68 0.10
C TYR A 242 6.12 -4.83 -0.46
N GLY A 243 6.63 -3.89 0.33
CA GLY A 243 7.76 -3.05 -0.06
C GLY A 243 9.05 -3.84 -0.30
N ILE A 244 9.34 -4.85 0.53
CA ILE A 244 10.47 -5.77 0.32
C ILE A 244 10.27 -6.57 -0.97
N ALA A 245 9.06 -7.10 -1.22
CA ALA A 245 8.75 -7.85 -2.44
C ALA A 245 8.93 -6.99 -3.71
N LEU A 246 8.45 -5.74 -3.69
CA LEU A 246 8.64 -4.79 -4.80
C LEU A 246 10.11 -4.42 -4.99
N SER A 247 10.86 -4.20 -3.89
CA SER A 247 12.29 -3.94 -3.98
C SER A 247 13.06 -5.14 -4.55
N TYR A 248 12.67 -6.37 -4.16
CA TYR A 248 13.23 -7.59 -4.75
C TYR A 248 12.93 -7.71 -6.25
N ARG A 249 11.73 -7.36 -6.67
CA ARG A 249 11.36 -7.33 -8.11
C ARG A 249 12.37 -6.57 -8.96
N TYR A 250 12.82 -5.42 -8.47
CA TYR A 250 13.70 -4.51 -9.22
C TYR A 250 15.19 -4.77 -9.01
N THR A 251 15.59 -5.30 -7.86
CA THR A 251 17.00 -5.46 -7.51
C THR A 251 17.54 -6.87 -7.63
N ARG A 252 16.67 -7.88 -7.39
CA ARG A 252 17.06 -9.31 -7.29
C ARG A 252 18.12 -9.56 -6.20
N ASP A 253 18.17 -8.68 -5.18
CA ASP A 253 19.08 -8.87 -4.05
C ASP A 253 18.58 -10.06 -3.18
N PRO A 254 19.35 -11.16 -3.07
CA PRO A 254 18.90 -12.34 -2.34
C PRO A 254 18.69 -12.08 -0.84
N ALA A 255 19.28 -11.02 -0.27
CA ALA A 255 19.04 -10.64 1.11
C ALA A 255 17.60 -10.21 1.35
N TYR A 256 16.93 -9.65 0.34
CA TYR A 256 15.52 -9.25 0.44
C TYR A 256 14.58 -10.44 0.40
N GLU A 257 14.92 -11.53 -0.30
CA GLU A 257 14.16 -12.78 -0.23
C GLU A 257 14.14 -13.34 1.20
N VAL A 258 15.32 -13.44 1.80
CA VAL A 258 15.46 -13.96 3.17
C VAL A 258 14.73 -13.07 4.18
N LEU A 259 14.89 -11.75 4.06
CA LEU A 259 14.23 -10.81 4.97
C LEU A 259 12.70 -10.83 4.80
N PHE A 260 12.21 -10.94 3.57
CA PHE A 260 10.78 -11.08 3.28
C PHE A 260 10.17 -12.27 4.01
N GLU A 261 10.83 -13.43 3.98
CA GLU A 261 10.32 -14.64 4.65
C GLU A 261 10.11 -14.38 6.15
N TYR A 262 11.08 -13.79 6.84
CA TYR A 262 10.95 -13.51 8.27
C TYR A 262 9.90 -12.45 8.59
N VAL A 263 9.81 -11.39 7.79
CA VAL A 263 8.81 -10.32 7.99
C VAL A 263 7.41 -10.83 7.71
N ALA A 264 7.23 -11.70 6.71
CA ALA A 264 5.95 -12.35 6.40
C ALA A 264 5.58 -13.41 7.46
N ASP A 265 6.54 -14.18 7.94
CA ASP A 265 6.31 -15.15 9.03
C ASP A 265 5.88 -14.43 10.32
N TYR A 266 6.52 -13.30 10.67
CA TYR A 266 6.08 -12.48 11.80
C TYR A 266 4.59 -12.09 11.67
N PHE A 267 4.17 -11.61 10.49
CA PHE A 267 2.78 -11.25 10.24
C PHE A 267 1.85 -12.45 10.45
N ILE A 268 2.15 -13.60 9.84
CA ILE A 268 1.33 -14.82 9.95
C ILE A 268 1.23 -15.30 11.38
N GLU A 269 2.35 -15.29 12.12
CA GLU A 269 2.41 -15.78 13.51
C GLU A 269 1.58 -14.93 14.48
N HIS A 270 1.39 -13.64 14.17
CA HIS A 270 0.62 -12.70 15.00
C HIS A 270 -0.83 -12.51 14.53
N LEU A 271 -1.27 -13.25 13.50
CA LEU A 271 -2.67 -13.23 13.09
C LEU A 271 -3.58 -13.83 14.19
N PRO A 272 -4.76 -13.23 14.42
CA PRO A 272 -5.80 -13.82 15.24
C PRO A 272 -6.50 -14.98 14.52
N GLU A 273 -7.37 -15.70 15.22
CA GLU A 273 -8.08 -16.88 14.69
C GLU A 273 -8.92 -16.57 13.43
N ASN A 274 -9.45 -15.36 13.29
CA ASN A 274 -10.24 -14.97 12.11
C ASN A 274 -9.42 -14.48 10.92
N LEU A 275 -8.08 -14.44 11.01
CA LEU A 275 -7.12 -13.98 10.00
C LEU A 275 -7.23 -12.49 9.64
N ILE A 276 -8.03 -11.69 10.33
CA ILE A 276 -8.09 -10.25 10.17
C ILE A 276 -7.33 -9.62 11.34
N PRO A 277 -6.14 -9.03 11.13
CA PRO A 277 -5.33 -8.53 12.23
C PRO A 277 -6.04 -7.39 12.96
N TYR A 278 -5.70 -7.22 14.23
CA TYR A 278 -5.95 -5.97 14.92
C TYR A 278 -5.07 -4.88 14.31
N TRP A 279 -5.43 -3.64 14.50
CA TRP A 279 -4.68 -2.49 13.97
C TRP A 279 -3.23 -2.43 14.49
N ASP A 280 -2.93 -3.11 15.60
CA ASP A 280 -1.58 -3.29 16.14
C ASP A 280 -1.47 -4.71 16.73
N PHE A 281 -0.35 -5.39 16.51
CA PHE A 281 -0.12 -6.78 16.95
C PHE A 281 0.10 -6.95 18.46
N VAL A 282 0.10 -5.87 19.23
CA VAL A 282 0.03 -5.95 20.69
C VAL A 282 -1.30 -6.55 21.15
N PHE A 283 -2.33 -6.47 20.33
CA PHE A 283 -3.66 -7.01 20.59
C PHE A 283 -3.80 -8.44 20.07
N THR A 284 -4.46 -9.29 20.86
CA THR A 284 -4.68 -10.71 20.57
C THR A 284 -6.15 -11.07 20.70
N ASP A 285 -6.53 -12.30 20.34
CA ASP A 285 -7.90 -12.77 20.43
C ASP A 285 -8.51 -12.53 21.82
N GLY A 286 -9.75 -12.03 21.81
CA GLY A 286 -10.46 -11.54 22.99
C GLY A 286 -10.35 -10.04 23.25
N SER A 287 -9.49 -9.31 22.50
CA SER A 287 -9.45 -7.85 22.56
C SER A 287 -10.69 -7.23 21.93
N SER A 288 -11.14 -6.09 22.49
CA SER A 288 -12.20 -5.25 21.91
C SER A 288 -11.69 -4.18 20.95
N GLU A 289 -10.38 -4.12 20.70
CA GLU A 289 -9.79 -3.17 19.76
C GLU A 289 -10.17 -3.49 18.30
N PRO A 290 -10.25 -2.48 17.43
CA PRO A 290 -10.67 -2.66 16.05
C PRO A 290 -9.70 -3.51 15.24
N ARG A 291 -10.23 -4.18 14.22
CA ARG A 291 -9.46 -4.91 13.20
C ARG A 291 -9.02 -3.94 12.12
N ASP A 292 -7.93 -4.24 11.44
CA ASP A 292 -7.52 -3.53 10.23
C ASP A 292 -7.46 -4.50 9.04
N SER A 293 -8.56 -4.58 8.30
CA SER A 293 -8.71 -5.46 7.14
C SER A 293 -7.72 -5.11 6.02
N SER A 294 -7.34 -3.83 5.90
CA SER A 294 -6.39 -3.38 4.89
C SER A 294 -5.04 -4.08 5.03
N ALA A 295 -4.62 -4.40 6.27
CA ALA A 295 -3.37 -5.09 6.52
C ALA A 295 -3.30 -6.47 5.86
N SER A 296 -4.38 -7.25 5.90
CA SER A 296 -4.46 -8.54 5.20
C SER A 296 -4.45 -8.38 3.67
N ALA A 297 -5.09 -7.34 3.13
CA ALA A 297 -5.14 -7.09 1.69
C ALA A 297 -3.74 -6.76 1.11
N VAL A 298 -3.01 -5.85 1.75
CA VAL A 298 -1.67 -5.46 1.32
C VAL A 298 -0.67 -6.60 1.52
N ALA A 299 -0.72 -7.31 2.65
CA ALA A 299 0.14 -8.46 2.91
C ALA A 299 -0.07 -9.56 1.85
N ALA A 300 -1.33 -9.83 1.46
CA ALA A 300 -1.64 -10.79 0.39
C ALA A 300 -1.03 -10.36 -0.95
N CYS A 301 -1.12 -9.06 -1.32
CA CYS A 301 -0.48 -8.53 -2.53
C CYS A 301 1.05 -8.71 -2.51
N GLY A 302 1.68 -8.42 -1.38
CA GLY A 302 3.12 -8.61 -1.20
C GLY A 302 3.55 -10.07 -1.31
N MET A 303 2.79 -10.99 -0.70
CA MET A 303 3.03 -12.43 -0.80
C MET A 303 2.89 -12.94 -2.24
N LEU A 304 1.86 -12.48 -2.97
CA LEU A 304 1.66 -12.81 -4.39
C LEU A 304 2.75 -12.23 -5.29
N GLU A 305 3.25 -11.02 -4.99
CA GLU A 305 4.37 -10.44 -5.75
C GLU A 305 5.65 -11.24 -5.55
N MET A 306 6.02 -11.53 -4.30
CA MET A 306 7.25 -12.30 -4.02
C MET A 306 7.19 -13.73 -4.58
N ALA A 307 6.04 -14.39 -4.50
CA ALA A 307 5.85 -15.74 -4.99
C ALA A 307 6.23 -15.92 -6.47
N ARG A 308 6.15 -14.87 -7.28
CA ARG A 308 6.54 -14.90 -8.72
C ARG A 308 8.02 -15.20 -8.94
N PHE A 309 8.84 -15.04 -7.92
CA PHE A 309 10.30 -15.09 -8.01
C PHE A 309 10.91 -16.22 -7.18
N LEU A 310 10.11 -16.84 -6.33
CA LEU A 310 10.56 -17.88 -5.42
C LEU A 310 10.56 -19.27 -6.08
N PRO A 311 11.37 -20.21 -5.57
CA PRO A 311 11.24 -21.62 -5.90
C PRO A 311 9.83 -22.13 -5.63
N LYS A 312 9.38 -23.11 -6.43
CA LYS A 312 7.97 -23.57 -6.44
C LYS A 312 7.38 -23.86 -5.05
N GLU A 313 8.12 -24.53 -4.18
CA GLU A 313 7.62 -24.90 -2.84
C GLU A 313 7.31 -23.66 -1.99
N LYS A 314 8.21 -22.67 -1.98
CA LYS A 314 8.00 -21.40 -1.29
C LYS A 314 6.90 -20.55 -1.95
N ALA A 315 6.89 -20.53 -3.29
CA ALA A 315 5.86 -19.83 -4.06
C ALA A 315 4.47 -20.40 -3.75
N ASP A 316 4.30 -21.72 -3.77
CA ASP A 316 3.03 -22.39 -3.44
C ASP A 316 2.57 -22.04 -2.02
N PHE A 317 3.50 -21.98 -1.06
CA PHE A 317 3.17 -21.55 0.31
C PHE A 317 2.63 -20.12 0.36
N TYR A 318 3.31 -19.12 -0.24
CA TYR A 318 2.88 -17.73 -0.18
C TYR A 318 1.62 -17.45 -1.02
N VAL A 319 1.44 -18.14 -2.15
CA VAL A 319 0.17 -18.10 -2.89
C VAL A 319 -0.97 -18.68 -2.03
N GLY A 320 -0.75 -19.81 -1.36
CA GLY A 320 -1.72 -20.39 -0.43
C GLY A 320 -2.02 -19.46 0.76
N ALA A 321 -0.99 -18.79 1.30
CA ALA A 321 -1.15 -17.80 2.37
C ALA A 321 -2.03 -16.62 1.91
N ALA A 322 -1.71 -16.03 0.77
CA ALA A 322 -2.51 -14.94 0.19
C ALA A 322 -3.97 -15.38 -0.05
N LYS A 323 -4.19 -16.58 -0.58
CA LYS A 323 -5.56 -17.11 -0.77
C LYS A 323 -6.34 -17.23 0.53
N ARG A 324 -5.70 -17.61 1.66
CA ARG A 324 -6.34 -17.69 2.98
C ARG A 324 -6.72 -16.32 3.51
N LEU A 325 -5.81 -15.34 3.41
CA LEU A 325 -6.09 -13.95 3.78
C LEU A 325 -7.22 -13.38 2.94
N MET A 326 -7.16 -13.51 1.62
CA MET A 326 -8.22 -13.02 0.71
C MET A 326 -9.55 -13.72 0.95
N LYS A 327 -9.54 -15.02 1.31
CA LYS A 327 -10.76 -15.73 1.72
C LYS A 327 -11.38 -15.12 2.97
N ALA A 328 -10.58 -14.87 3.99
CA ALA A 328 -11.05 -14.24 5.22
C ALA A 328 -11.63 -12.84 4.95
N LEU A 329 -10.98 -12.04 4.11
CA LEU A 329 -11.50 -10.74 3.67
C LEU A 329 -12.81 -10.86 2.91
N CYS A 330 -12.93 -11.78 1.95
CA CYS A 330 -14.16 -12.02 1.20
C CYS A 330 -15.33 -12.43 2.10
N ASP A 331 -15.06 -13.22 3.13
CA ASP A 331 -16.12 -13.76 4.00
C ASP A 331 -16.57 -12.74 5.05
N GLN A 332 -15.66 -11.92 5.58
CA GLN A 332 -15.89 -11.14 6.80
C GLN A 332 -15.89 -9.62 6.57
N CYS A 333 -15.17 -9.12 5.55
CA CYS A 333 -14.92 -7.68 5.40
C CYS A 333 -15.39 -7.11 4.05
N ALA A 334 -15.53 -7.95 3.02
CA ALA A 334 -15.94 -7.44 1.69
C ALA A 334 -17.37 -6.89 1.73
N VAL A 335 -17.55 -5.68 1.21
CA VAL A 335 -18.84 -5.02 1.04
C VAL A 335 -19.78 -5.90 0.22
N ARG A 336 -21.03 -6.06 0.67
CA ARG A 336 -22.03 -6.95 0.04
C ARG A 336 -22.84 -6.27 -1.05
N GLY A 337 -23.06 -4.97 -0.93
CA GLY A 337 -23.83 -4.20 -1.91
C GLY A 337 -23.85 -2.71 -1.61
N PRO A 338 -24.44 -1.92 -2.53
CA PRO A 338 -24.48 -0.46 -2.45
C PRO A 338 -25.19 0.13 -1.22
N GLU A 339 -26.05 -0.66 -0.59
CA GLU A 339 -26.75 -0.28 0.63
C GLU A 339 -25.87 -0.31 1.88
N GLU A 340 -24.76 -1.06 1.83
CA GLU A 340 -23.84 -1.21 2.94
C GLU A 340 -22.71 -0.19 2.89
N SER A 341 -22.16 0.06 1.68
CA SER A 341 -21.05 1.00 1.48
C SER A 341 -20.87 1.36 0.01
N ASP A 342 -20.13 2.41 -0.29
CA ASP A 342 -19.55 2.73 -1.59
C ASP A 342 -18.03 2.44 -1.68
N GLY A 343 -17.50 1.71 -0.68
CA GLY A 343 -16.17 1.13 -0.66
C GLY A 343 -16.15 -0.33 -1.10
N GLN A 344 -15.01 -0.99 -0.91
CA GLN A 344 -14.79 -2.41 -1.21
C GLN A 344 -14.65 -3.26 0.05
N LEU A 345 -13.98 -2.70 1.07
CA LEU A 345 -13.51 -3.44 2.23
C LEU A 345 -13.80 -2.70 3.54
N LEU A 346 -14.69 -3.26 4.34
CA LEU A 346 -15.04 -2.79 5.69
C LEU A 346 -13.95 -3.11 6.71
N HIS A 347 -14.07 -2.53 7.90
CA HIS A 347 -13.26 -2.84 9.07
C HIS A 347 -11.77 -2.45 8.93
N GLY A 348 -11.51 -1.33 8.27
CA GLY A 348 -10.19 -0.70 8.25
C GLY A 348 -10.02 0.30 9.40
N VAL A 349 -8.78 0.63 9.73
CA VAL A 349 -8.43 1.65 10.72
C VAL A 349 -7.41 2.63 10.14
N TYR A 350 -7.77 3.91 10.03
CA TYR A 350 -6.79 4.92 9.61
C TYR A 350 -5.95 5.38 10.80
N GLY A 351 -6.56 5.88 11.86
CA GLY A 351 -5.86 6.36 13.03
C GLY A 351 -6.57 5.99 14.33
N ARG A 352 -5.79 5.52 15.30
CA ARG A 352 -6.23 5.16 16.64
C ARG A 352 -5.34 5.84 17.68
N LYS A 353 -5.91 6.72 18.51
CA LYS A 353 -5.19 7.43 19.56
C LYS A 353 -4.82 6.49 20.70
N THR A 354 -3.60 6.63 21.19
CA THR A 354 -3.10 6.00 22.42
C THR A 354 -2.34 7.03 23.26
N PRO A 355 -1.99 6.71 24.52
CA PRO A 355 -1.09 7.55 25.30
C PRO A 355 0.36 7.63 24.75
N TYR A 356 0.70 6.80 23.75
CA TYR A 356 2.07 6.58 23.28
C TYR A 356 2.30 6.99 21.81
N ASN A 357 1.26 7.47 21.11
CA ASN A 357 1.36 7.96 19.74
C ASN A 357 0.79 9.37 19.60
N ASP A 358 1.03 9.99 18.44
CA ASP A 358 0.56 11.36 18.13
C ASP A 358 -0.75 11.34 17.32
N CYS A 359 -1.37 10.17 17.14
CA CYS A 359 -2.55 10.00 16.31
C CYS A 359 -3.82 10.55 16.98
N ILE A 360 -4.83 10.82 16.18
CA ILE A 360 -6.20 11.06 16.64
C ILE A 360 -7.08 9.91 16.18
N ASP A 361 -8.20 9.70 16.87
CA ASP A 361 -9.20 8.71 16.45
C ASP A 361 -9.93 9.19 15.19
N HIS A 362 -9.75 8.47 14.07
CA HIS A 362 -10.44 8.74 12.81
C HIS A 362 -10.39 7.52 11.87
N GLY A 363 -11.44 7.35 11.06
CA GLY A 363 -11.54 6.24 10.12
C GLY A 363 -11.36 4.88 10.82
N ILE A 364 -12.02 4.70 11.97
CA ILE A 364 -12.00 3.46 12.76
C ILE A 364 -13.21 2.64 12.39
N ASP A 365 -12.99 1.37 12.03
CA ASP A 365 -14.04 0.44 11.58
C ASP A 365 -14.76 0.94 10.32
N GLU A 366 -14.00 1.56 9.41
CA GLU A 366 -14.47 2.19 8.18
C GLU A 366 -13.79 1.56 6.95
N CYS A 367 -14.30 1.83 5.74
CA CYS A 367 -13.53 1.60 4.53
C CYS A 367 -12.39 2.62 4.42
N ASN A 368 -11.30 2.23 3.80
CA ASN A 368 -10.20 3.14 3.47
C ASN A 368 -9.67 2.85 2.06
N LEU A 369 -9.19 3.89 1.37
CA LEU A 369 -8.88 3.81 -0.07
C LEU A 369 -7.75 2.81 -0.39
N TRP A 370 -6.77 2.64 0.48
CA TRP A 370 -5.72 1.65 0.25
C TRP A 370 -6.22 0.23 0.48
N GLY A 371 -7.11 0.00 1.48
CA GLY A 371 -7.76 -1.29 1.71
C GLY A 371 -8.60 -1.71 0.50
N ASP A 372 -9.42 -0.79 -0.01
CA ASP A 372 -10.24 -1.00 -1.20
C ASP A 372 -9.39 -1.37 -2.42
N TYR A 373 -8.36 -0.56 -2.71
CA TYR A 373 -7.47 -0.78 -3.84
C TYR A 373 -6.71 -2.10 -3.73
N TYR A 374 -6.07 -2.39 -2.60
CA TYR A 374 -5.27 -3.61 -2.47
C TYR A 374 -6.12 -4.87 -2.37
N TYR A 375 -7.36 -4.78 -1.87
CA TYR A 375 -8.32 -5.87 -1.99
C TYR A 375 -8.63 -6.17 -3.46
N ALA A 376 -8.95 -5.17 -4.26
CA ALA A 376 -9.17 -5.32 -5.70
C ALA A 376 -7.90 -5.84 -6.42
N GLU A 377 -6.73 -5.29 -6.11
CA GLU A 377 -5.45 -5.75 -6.66
C GLU A 377 -5.17 -7.23 -6.31
N GLY A 378 -5.42 -7.64 -5.06
CA GLY A 378 -5.25 -9.03 -4.62
C GLY A 378 -6.14 -10.01 -5.39
N LEU A 379 -7.39 -9.64 -5.64
CA LEU A 379 -8.31 -10.43 -6.48
C LEU A 379 -7.81 -10.54 -7.93
N VAL A 380 -7.34 -9.43 -8.52
CA VAL A 380 -6.77 -9.42 -9.88
C VAL A 380 -5.56 -10.34 -9.97
N ARG A 381 -4.63 -10.24 -9.02
CA ARG A 381 -3.41 -11.08 -8.96
C ARG A 381 -3.71 -12.58 -8.84
N LEU A 382 -4.80 -12.95 -8.16
CA LEU A 382 -5.24 -14.34 -8.03
C LEU A 382 -5.97 -14.86 -9.27
N SER A 383 -6.60 -13.97 -10.05
CA SER A 383 -7.41 -14.36 -11.20
C SER A 383 -6.62 -14.53 -12.50
N ARG A 384 -5.47 -13.87 -12.62
CA ARG A 384 -4.66 -13.86 -13.85
C ARG A 384 -3.22 -13.45 -13.61
N GLU A 385 -2.35 -13.76 -14.55
CA GLU A 385 -1.06 -13.09 -14.62
C GLU A 385 -1.28 -11.60 -14.88
N TRP A 386 -0.78 -10.76 -13.98
CA TRP A 386 -0.96 -9.32 -14.04
C TRP A 386 0.37 -8.58 -13.98
N ASN A 387 0.52 -7.51 -14.77
CA ASN A 387 1.68 -6.63 -14.74
C ASN A 387 1.35 -5.41 -13.86
N PRO A 388 1.85 -5.36 -12.62
CA PRO A 388 1.48 -4.31 -11.67
C PRO A 388 1.84 -2.90 -12.15
N TYR A 389 1.13 -1.92 -11.62
CA TYR A 389 1.42 -0.51 -11.87
C TYR A 389 2.67 -0.05 -11.11
N TRP A 390 2.99 -0.80 -10.06
CA TRP A 390 4.18 -0.63 -9.21
C TRP A 390 5.49 -0.93 -9.92
#